data_622b0407fdbaad09696847451654cc77
#
_entry.id   622b0407fdbaad09696847451654cc77
#
_cell.length_a   1.000
_cell.length_b   1.000
_cell.length_c   1.000
_cell.angle_alpha   90.00
_cell.angle_beta   90.00
_cell.angle_gamma   90.00
#
_symmetry.space_group_name_H-M   'P 1'
#
loop_
_entity.id
_entity.type
_entity.pdbx_description
1 polymer ?
#
loop_
_entity_poly.entity_id
_entity_poly.type
_entity_poly.pdbx_seq_one_letter_code
_entity_poly.pdbx_strand_id
1 'polypeptide(L)'
;KESSAASDVYKRQADVRGRVAPVFDLGVGMDPEVSGYDNIIIRGLFLGQSIKQMKKKMDEIAEFSELGDYLSMPLRTYSTGMRVRLALGVVTSIEPEILLLDEGIGAVDAAFMAKARVRLQELVKRSGILVFASHSNDFLAQLCNTALWIDHGEIRSVGEVSEVVGEYEGPEVGEYVRDLRERFENEDTSGN
;
A
#
# COMPACT_ATOMS: atom_id res chain seq x y z
N LYS A 1 -28.77 24.76 21.52
CA LYS A 1 -27.82 24.72 20.38
C LYS A 1 -27.20 23.33 20.34
N GLU A 2 -27.84 22.44 19.62
CA GLU A 2 -27.27 21.14 19.32
C GLU A 2 -26.11 21.30 18.35
N SER A 3 -25.04 20.63 18.68
CA SER A 3 -23.70 20.73 18.14
C SER A 3 -23.62 20.54 16.63
N SER A 4 -23.13 21.56 15.91
CA SER A 4 -22.82 21.51 14.48
C SER A 4 -21.82 20.42 14.10
N ALA A 5 -21.03 19.89 15.05
CA ALA A 5 -20.04 18.85 14.85
C ALA A 5 -20.63 17.49 14.45
N ALA A 6 -21.79 17.10 15.00
CA ALA A 6 -22.46 15.84 14.62
C ALA A 6 -23.03 15.88 13.19
N SER A 7 -23.47 17.06 12.72
CA SER A 7 -23.98 17.23 11.36
C SER A 7 -22.89 17.17 10.27
N ASP A 8 -21.65 17.55 10.60
CA ASP A 8 -20.54 17.53 9.64
C ASP A 8 -19.96 16.12 9.41
N VAL A 9 -20.03 15.23 10.41
CA VAL A 9 -19.60 13.84 10.28
C VAL A 9 -20.50 13.07 9.29
N TYR A 10 -21.79 13.37 9.25
CA TYR A 10 -22.72 12.72 8.31
C TYR A 10 -22.61 13.20 6.85
N LYS A 11 -21.97 14.34 6.60
CA LYS A 11 -21.78 14.87 5.24
C LYS A 11 -20.59 14.29 4.50
N ARG A 12 -19.73 13.54 5.18
CA ARG A 12 -18.53 12.93 4.61
C ARG A 12 -18.64 11.41 4.66
N GLN A 13 -19.42 10.85 3.76
CA GLN A 13 -19.56 9.40 3.61
C GLN A 13 -18.96 8.98 2.28
N ALA A 14 -18.16 7.90 2.30
CA ALA A 14 -17.71 7.20 1.11
C ALA A 14 -18.56 5.93 0.92
N ASP A 15 -19.16 5.75 -0.25
CA ASP A 15 -19.79 4.47 -0.63
C ASP A 15 -18.71 3.59 -1.28
N VAL A 16 -18.35 2.51 -0.60
CA VAL A 16 -17.29 1.61 -1.04
C VAL A 16 -17.88 0.23 -1.31
N ARG A 17 -17.70 -0.25 -2.54
CA ARG A 17 -18.14 -1.58 -2.97
C ARG A 17 -16.94 -2.43 -3.32
N GLY A 18 -16.63 -3.40 -2.48
CA GLY A 18 -15.48 -4.29 -2.64
C GLY A 18 -14.65 -4.43 -1.37
N ARG A 19 -13.71 -5.37 -1.40
CA ARG A 19 -12.79 -5.64 -0.29
C ARG A 19 -11.63 -4.66 -0.31
N VAL A 20 -11.55 -3.84 0.73
CA VAL A 20 -10.48 -2.85 0.91
C VAL A 20 -9.32 -3.46 1.70
N ALA A 21 -8.11 -3.34 1.19
CA ALA A 21 -6.89 -3.64 1.92
C ALA A 21 -6.10 -2.35 2.19
N PRO A 22 -6.11 -1.85 3.44
CA PRO A 22 -5.28 -0.70 3.82
C PRO A 22 -3.84 -1.13 4.12
N VAL A 23 -2.88 -0.37 3.60
CA VAL A 23 -1.43 -0.58 3.79
C VAL A 23 -0.76 0.61 4.49
N PHE A 24 -1.54 1.60 4.92
CA PHE A 24 -1.02 2.81 5.56
C PHE A 24 -0.70 2.64 7.06
N ASP A 25 -1.30 1.68 7.75
CA ASP A 25 -0.91 1.31 9.11
C ASP A 25 -0.58 -0.18 9.16
N LEU A 26 0.70 -0.47 8.99
CA LEU A 26 1.21 -1.83 8.92
C LEU A 26 1.12 -2.57 10.28
N GLY A 27 0.90 -1.83 11.38
CA GLY A 27 0.69 -2.39 12.73
C GLY A 27 -0.75 -2.75 13.05
N VAL A 28 -1.72 -2.16 12.38
CA VAL A 28 -3.15 -2.40 12.65
C VAL A 28 -3.53 -3.85 12.40
N GLY A 29 -4.26 -4.44 13.35
CA GLY A 29 -4.68 -5.83 13.30
C GLY A 29 -3.56 -6.82 13.61
N MET A 30 -2.48 -6.39 14.28
CA MET A 30 -1.43 -7.26 14.81
C MET A 30 -1.40 -7.21 16.33
N ASP A 31 -1.10 -8.35 16.97
CA ASP A 31 -0.97 -8.48 18.44
C ASP A 31 0.52 -8.60 18.81
N PRO A 32 1.07 -7.69 19.61
CA PRO A 32 2.47 -7.71 20.01
C PRO A 32 2.86 -8.91 20.89
N GLU A 33 1.90 -9.55 21.57
CA GLU A 33 2.15 -10.62 22.54
C GLU A 33 2.24 -12.02 21.91
N VAL A 34 1.79 -12.18 20.67
CA VAL A 34 1.83 -13.47 19.97
C VAL A 34 2.90 -13.52 18.89
N SER A 35 3.17 -14.71 18.36
CA SER A 35 4.22 -14.97 17.39
C SER A 35 3.95 -14.27 16.03
N GLY A 36 5.00 -14.16 15.21
CA GLY A 36 4.87 -13.71 13.82
C GLY A 36 3.92 -14.59 13.01
N TYR A 37 3.98 -15.92 13.21
CA TYR A 37 3.07 -16.87 12.56
C TYR A 37 1.61 -16.63 12.93
N ASP A 38 1.32 -16.38 14.21
CA ASP A 38 -0.04 -16.06 14.64
C ASP A 38 -0.49 -14.72 14.07
N ASN A 39 0.41 -13.73 14.02
CA ASN A 39 0.14 -12.42 13.43
C ASN A 39 -0.14 -12.48 11.93
N ILE A 40 0.47 -13.39 11.18
CA ILE A 40 0.09 -13.65 9.78
C ILE A 40 -1.39 -14.01 9.69
N ILE A 41 -1.87 -14.88 10.58
CA ILE A 41 -3.29 -15.29 10.60
C ILE A 41 -4.18 -14.14 11.04
N ILE A 42 -3.84 -13.47 12.16
CA ILE A 42 -4.63 -12.36 12.73
C ILE A 42 -4.78 -11.23 11.70
N ARG A 43 -3.66 -10.81 11.08
CA ARG A 43 -3.66 -9.77 10.06
C ARG A 43 -4.47 -10.18 8.82
N GLY A 44 -4.34 -11.44 8.39
CA GLY A 44 -5.13 -11.97 7.29
C GLY A 44 -6.64 -11.94 7.58
N LEU A 45 -7.06 -12.32 8.79
CA LEU A 45 -8.45 -12.22 9.24
C LEU A 45 -8.95 -10.78 9.22
N PHE A 46 -8.13 -9.83 9.71
CA PHE A 46 -8.44 -8.40 9.65
C PHE A 46 -8.66 -7.91 8.22
N LEU A 47 -7.91 -8.46 7.26
CA LEU A 47 -8.02 -8.15 5.83
C LEU A 47 -9.09 -9.02 5.11
N GLY A 48 -9.98 -9.67 5.87
CA GLY A 48 -11.12 -10.42 5.34
C GLY A 48 -10.79 -11.82 4.79
N GLN A 49 -9.59 -12.37 5.09
CA GLN A 49 -9.23 -13.72 4.72
C GLN A 49 -9.68 -14.74 5.77
N SER A 50 -9.87 -15.99 5.39
CA SER A 50 -10.12 -17.08 6.36
C SER A 50 -8.80 -17.66 6.89
N ILE A 51 -8.86 -18.29 8.09
CA ILE A 51 -7.71 -19.01 8.66
C ILE A 51 -7.14 -20.04 7.67
N LYS A 52 -8.02 -20.76 6.94
CA LYS A 52 -7.61 -21.77 5.97
C LYS A 52 -6.82 -21.17 4.81
N GLN A 53 -7.22 -19.99 4.33
CA GLN A 53 -6.50 -19.27 3.28
C GLN A 53 -5.13 -18.80 3.76
N MET A 54 -5.06 -18.21 4.96
CA MET A 54 -3.80 -17.72 5.52
C MET A 54 -2.82 -18.86 5.82
N LYS A 55 -3.30 -20.00 6.34
CA LYS A 55 -2.45 -21.19 6.53
C LYS A 55 -1.83 -21.70 5.23
N LYS A 56 -2.53 -21.60 4.09
CA LYS A 56 -1.97 -21.99 2.78
C LYS A 56 -0.89 -21.04 2.28
N LYS A 57 -0.93 -19.78 2.71
CA LYS A 57 0.00 -18.71 2.29
C LYS A 57 1.16 -18.53 3.30
N MET A 58 1.15 -19.29 4.39
CA MET A 58 2.08 -19.13 5.50
C MET A 58 3.54 -19.22 5.06
N ASP A 59 3.87 -20.28 4.30
CA ASP A 59 5.25 -20.51 3.86
C ASP A 59 5.73 -19.43 2.88
N GLU A 60 4.87 -19.01 1.95
CA GLU A 60 5.14 -17.91 1.02
C GLU A 60 5.41 -16.59 1.76
N ILE A 61 4.58 -16.27 2.78
CA ILE A 61 4.75 -15.07 3.58
C ILE A 61 6.03 -15.14 4.42
N ALA A 62 6.32 -16.31 4.99
CA ALA A 62 7.53 -16.53 5.78
C ALA A 62 8.79 -16.34 4.92
N GLU A 63 8.84 -16.92 3.74
CA GLU A 63 9.94 -16.79 2.77
C GLU A 63 10.10 -15.33 2.31
N PHE A 64 8.99 -14.67 1.95
CA PHE A 64 9.05 -13.28 1.51
C PHE A 64 9.57 -12.33 2.59
N SER A 65 9.12 -12.47 3.83
CA SER A 65 9.48 -11.60 4.94
C SER A 65 10.95 -11.69 5.35
N GLU A 66 11.61 -12.83 5.05
CA GLU A 66 13.02 -13.13 5.40
C GLU A 66 13.29 -13.04 6.91
N LEU A 67 12.28 -13.33 7.74
CA LEU A 67 12.39 -13.22 9.19
C LEU A 67 12.90 -14.50 9.85
N GLY A 68 12.87 -15.65 9.15
CA GLY A 68 13.39 -16.91 9.64
C GLY A 68 12.83 -17.30 11.01
N ASP A 69 13.70 -17.64 11.95
CA ASP A 69 13.34 -18.08 13.31
C ASP A 69 12.59 -17.01 14.12
N TYR A 70 12.74 -15.73 13.78
CA TYR A 70 11.99 -14.66 14.43
C TYR A 70 10.48 -14.83 14.29
N LEU A 71 9.98 -15.50 13.24
CA LEU A 71 8.55 -15.77 13.08
C LEU A 71 7.94 -16.56 14.24
N SER A 72 8.76 -17.32 14.99
CA SER A 72 8.33 -18.03 16.21
C SER A 72 8.33 -17.13 17.46
N MET A 73 8.90 -15.93 17.38
CA MET A 73 9.03 -15.00 18.51
C MET A 73 7.83 -14.04 18.59
N PRO A 74 7.50 -13.52 19.78
CA PRO A 74 6.47 -12.49 19.92
C PRO A 74 6.79 -11.22 19.14
N LEU A 75 5.78 -10.62 18.51
CA LEU A 75 5.94 -9.43 17.65
C LEU A 75 6.55 -8.22 18.39
N ARG A 76 6.39 -8.12 19.72
CA ARG A 76 7.01 -7.07 20.55
C ARG A 76 8.54 -7.08 20.47
N THR A 77 9.16 -8.21 20.11
CA THR A 77 10.62 -8.34 19.97
C THR A 77 11.13 -7.86 18.60
N TYR A 78 10.22 -7.56 17.66
CA TYR A 78 10.59 -7.17 16.30
C TYR A 78 11.00 -5.70 16.23
N SER A 79 12.01 -5.42 15.42
CA SER A 79 12.30 -4.06 14.99
C SER A 79 11.17 -3.49 14.12
N THR A 80 11.14 -2.18 13.92
CA THR A 80 10.17 -1.55 13.01
C THR A 80 10.27 -2.15 11.59
N GLY A 81 11.48 -2.33 11.06
CA GLY A 81 11.70 -2.94 9.75
C GLY A 81 11.16 -4.38 9.66
N MET A 82 11.36 -5.20 10.71
CA MET A 82 10.83 -6.58 10.75
C MET A 82 9.29 -6.60 10.73
N ARG A 83 8.66 -5.69 11.46
CA ARG A 83 7.18 -5.55 11.45
C ARG A 83 6.67 -5.15 10.06
N VAL A 84 7.34 -4.21 9.40
CA VAL A 84 7.01 -3.79 8.03
C VAL A 84 7.17 -4.96 7.06
N ARG A 85 8.25 -5.72 7.13
CA ARG A 85 8.49 -6.91 6.29
C ARG A 85 7.36 -7.94 6.44
N LEU A 86 6.98 -8.26 7.68
CA LEU A 86 5.88 -9.18 7.96
C LEU A 86 4.55 -8.67 7.39
N ALA A 87 4.22 -7.42 7.67
CA ALA A 87 2.98 -6.79 7.22
C ALA A 87 2.87 -6.74 5.69
N LEU A 88 3.95 -6.37 4.99
CA LEU A 88 4.01 -6.39 3.54
C LEU A 88 3.86 -7.81 2.98
N GLY A 89 4.48 -8.81 3.62
CA GLY A 89 4.31 -10.21 3.25
C GLY A 89 2.84 -10.64 3.29
N VAL A 90 2.12 -10.28 4.35
CA VAL A 90 0.69 -10.59 4.48
C VAL A 90 -0.13 -9.86 3.44
N VAL A 91 0.01 -8.53 3.32
CA VAL A 91 -0.81 -7.71 2.42
C VAL A 91 -0.58 -8.09 0.97
N THR A 92 0.66 -8.32 0.56
CA THR A 92 0.97 -8.68 -0.83
C THR A 92 0.61 -10.12 -1.19
N SER A 93 0.31 -10.97 -0.20
CA SER A 93 -0.16 -12.33 -0.43
C SER A 93 -1.66 -12.43 -0.72
N ILE A 94 -2.45 -11.39 -0.44
CA ILE A 94 -3.90 -11.37 -0.67
C ILE A 94 -4.23 -10.69 -2.00
N GLU A 95 -5.48 -10.83 -2.45
CA GLU A 95 -6.01 -10.21 -3.66
C GLU A 95 -7.16 -9.26 -3.30
N PRO A 96 -6.87 -8.01 -2.95
CA PRO A 96 -7.90 -7.01 -2.65
C PRO A 96 -8.53 -6.50 -3.95
N GLU A 97 -9.80 -6.08 -3.86
CA GLU A 97 -10.45 -5.36 -4.96
C GLU A 97 -10.05 -3.88 -4.96
N ILE A 98 -9.82 -3.32 -3.77
CA ILE A 98 -9.39 -1.94 -3.56
C ILE A 98 -8.18 -1.93 -2.64
N LEU A 99 -7.08 -1.34 -3.12
CA LEU A 99 -5.84 -1.20 -2.38
C LEU A 99 -5.65 0.27 -1.98
N LEU A 100 -5.45 0.51 -0.69
CA LEU A 100 -5.13 1.85 -0.16
C LEU A 100 -3.68 1.85 0.32
N LEU A 101 -2.84 2.66 -0.30
CA LEU A 101 -1.44 2.84 0.07
C LEU A 101 -1.20 4.25 0.62
N ASP A 102 -0.30 4.34 1.58
CA ASP A 102 0.24 5.61 2.07
C ASP A 102 1.77 5.47 2.22
N GLU A 103 2.46 6.56 2.26
CA GLU A 103 3.92 6.67 2.22
C GLU A 103 4.67 5.95 3.36
N GLY A 104 3.98 5.44 4.37
CA GLY A 104 4.54 4.79 5.57
C GLY A 104 5.36 3.50 5.35
N ILE A 105 5.67 3.14 4.09
CA ILE A 105 6.43 1.91 3.74
C ILE A 105 7.95 2.09 3.92
N GLY A 106 8.45 3.30 4.25
CA GLY A 106 9.86 3.68 4.19
C GLY A 106 10.82 3.12 5.27
N ALA A 107 10.37 2.26 6.19
CA ALA A 107 11.17 1.82 7.34
C ALA A 107 11.98 0.52 7.10
N VAL A 108 12.18 0.09 5.86
CA VAL A 108 12.93 -1.12 5.49
C VAL A 108 14.20 -0.77 4.71
N ASP A 109 15.16 -1.70 4.68
CA ASP A 109 16.37 -1.54 3.90
C ASP A 109 16.11 -1.56 2.38
N ALA A 110 17.06 -1.01 1.61
CA ALA A 110 16.92 -0.82 0.17
C ALA A 110 16.75 -2.15 -0.60
N ALA A 111 17.37 -3.22 -0.16
CA ALA A 111 17.30 -4.52 -0.83
C ALA A 111 15.90 -5.13 -0.69
N PHE A 112 15.33 -5.12 0.53
CA PHE A 112 13.99 -5.57 0.76
C PHE A 112 12.96 -4.66 0.07
N MET A 113 13.20 -3.34 0.04
CA MET A 113 12.33 -2.40 -0.64
C MET A 113 12.23 -2.69 -2.15
N ALA A 114 13.34 -3.04 -2.80
CA ALA A 114 13.31 -3.44 -4.22
C ALA A 114 12.42 -4.68 -4.44
N LYS A 115 12.55 -5.70 -3.59
CA LYS A 115 11.72 -6.91 -3.61
C LYS A 115 10.24 -6.62 -3.34
N ALA A 116 9.98 -5.75 -2.33
CA ALA A 116 8.62 -5.34 -1.97
C ALA A 116 7.94 -4.54 -3.10
N ARG A 117 8.70 -3.68 -3.78
CA ARG A 117 8.22 -2.89 -4.93
C ARG A 117 7.70 -3.79 -6.05
N VAL A 118 8.46 -4.79 -6.47
CA VAL A 118 8.03 -5.73 -7.52
C VAL A 118 6.72 -6.41 -7.12
N ARG A 119 6.63 -6.88 -5.87
CA ARG A 119 5.43 -7.57 -5.38
C ARG A 119 4.22 -6.66 -5.23
N LEU A 120 4.44 -5.39 -4.86
CA LEU A 120 3.39 -4.36 -4.83
C LEU A 120 2.87 -4.04 -6.23
N GLN A 121 3.75 -3.94 -7.24
CA GLN A 121 3.34 -3.75 -8.64
C GLN A 121 2.46 -4.91 -9.13
N GLU A 122 2.84 -6.15 -8.85
CA GLU A 122 2.01 -7.31 -9.18
C GLU A 122 0.66 -7.29 -8.46
N LEU A 123 0.64 -6.82 -7.20
CA LEU A 123 -0.60 -6.65 -6.43
C LEU A 123 -1.48 -5.58 -7.07
N VAL A 124 -0.93 -4.43 -7.44
CA VAL A 124 -1.63 -3.34 -8.12
C VAL A 124 -2.23 -3.82 -9.46
N LYS A 125 -1.46 -4.56 -10.26
CA LYS A 125 -1.95 -5.13 -11.53
C LYS A 125 -3.14 -6.10 -11.36
N ARG A 126 -3.24 -6.75 -10.19
CA ARG A 126 -4.34 -7.68 -9.85
C ARG A 126 -5.48 -7.02 -9.09
N SER A 127 -5.28 -5.83 -8.52
CA SER A 127 -6.34 -5.07 -7.86
C SER A 127 -7.19 -4.30 -8.88
N GLY A 128 -8.47 -4.09 -8.55
CA GLY A 128 -9.36 -3.29 -9.41
C GLY A 128 -9.12 -1.80 -9.28
N ILE A 129 -8.80 -1.33 -8.07
CA ILE A 129 -8.59 0.08 -7.75
C ILE A 129 -7.38 0.22 -6.83
N LEU A 130 -6.48 1.14 -7.17
CA LEU A 130 -5.43 1.65 -6.27
C LEU A 130 -5.73 3.09 -5.90
N VAL A 131 -5.73 3.39 -4.60
CA VAL A 131 -5.67 4.76 -4.07
C VAL A 131 -4.36 4.90 -3.31
N PHE A 132 -3.51 5.81 -3.77
CA PHE A 132 -2.17 5.99 -3.22
C PHE A 132 -1.91 7.45 -2.86
N ALA A 133 -1.54 7.71 -1.63
CA ALA A 133 -1.09 9.02 -1.15
C ALA A 133 0.44 9.00 -1.02
N SER A 134 1.13 9.84 -1.79
CA SER A 134 2.58 9.93 -1.79
C SER A 134 3.06 11.30 -2.27
N HIS A 135 4.26 11.67 -1.84
CA HIS A 135 5.05 12.75 -2.44
C HIS A 135 6.26 12.21 -3.23
N SER A 136 6.32 10.92 -3.50
CA SER A 136 7.33 10.34 -4.37
C SER A 136 6.82 10.27 -5.81
N ASN A 137 7.35 11.16 -6.65
CA ASN A 137 7.00 11.23 -8.06
C ASN A 137 7.30 9.93 -8.83
N ASP A 138 8.37 9.22 -8.43
CA ASP A 138 8.73 7.92 -9.01
C ASP A 138 7.65 6.87 -8.76
N PHE A 139 7.11 6.81 -7.54
CA PHE A 139 6.03 5.88 -7.21
C PHE A 139 4.71 6.28 -7.89
N LEU A 140 4.40 7.57 -7.93
CA LEU A 140 3.20 8.06 -8.62
C LEU A 140 3.28 7.73 -10.11
N ALA A 141 4.41 8.01 -10.77
CA ALA A 141 4.63 7.69 -12.17
C ALA A 141 4.46 6.19 -12.47
N GLN A 142 4.94 5.33 -11.59
CA GLN A 142 4.98 3.88 -11.79
C GLN A 142 3.65 3.18 -11.50
N LEU A 143 2.90 3.65 -10.51
CA LEU A 143 1.75 2.92 -9.98
C LEU A 143 0.40 3.57 -10.30
N CYS A 144 0.36 4.86 -10.62
CA CYS A 144 -0.88 5.62 -10.77
C CYS A 144 -1.10 6.10 -12.21
N ASN A 145 -2.35 6.09 -12.67
CA ASN A 145 -2.74 6.65 -13.97
C ASN A 145 -3.28 8.07 -13.84
N THR A 146 -3.95 8.35 -12.72
CA THR A 146 -4.62 9.62 -12.43
C THR A 146 -4.13 10.14 -11.10
N ALA A 147 -3.90 11.43 -11.00
CA ALA A 147 -3.59 12.12 -9.77
C ALA A 147 -4.70 13.10 -9.38
N LEU A 148 -4.76 13.38 -8.09
CA LEU A 148 -5.66 14.35 -7.47
C LEU A 148 -4.83 15.26 -6.57
N TRP A 149 -4.73 16.54 -6.89
CA TRP A 149 -4.12 17.54 -6.03
C TRP A 149 -5.15 18.16 -5.10
N ILE A 150 -4.92 17.99 -3.78
CA ILE A 150 -5.76 18.57 -2.73
C ILE A 150 -4.93 19.61 -1.98
N ASP A 151 -5.47 20.82 -1.84
CA ASP A 151 -4.90 21.91 -1.09
C ASP A 151 -5.93 22.48 -0.10
N HIS A 152 -5.58 22.52 1.19
CA HIS A 152 -6.47 22.98 2.27
C HIS A 152 -7.88 22.35 2.25
N GLY A 153 -8.00 21.09 1.83
CA GLY A 153 -9.27 20.36 1.77
C GLY A 153 -10.11 20.64 0.50
N GLU A 154 -9.60 21.41 -0.45
CA GLU A 154 -10.20 21.67 -1.75
C GLU A 154 -9.44 20.95 -2.86
N ILE A 155 -10.16 20.40 -3.82
CA ILE A 155 -9.57 19.80 -5.02
C ILE A 155 -9.11 20.93 -5.93
N ARG A 156 -7.81 20.98 -6.24
CA ARG A 156 -7.20 21.95 -7.16
C ARG A 156 -7.15 21.44 -8.56
N SER A 157 -6.73 20.20 -8.74
CA SER A 157 -6.61 19.58 -10.05
C SER A 157 -6.86 18.07 -9.97
N VAL A 158 -7.38 17.51 -11.05
CA VAL A 158 -7.59 16.07 -11.26
C VAL A 158 -7.29 15.76 -12.71
N GLY A 159 -6.40 14.82 -12.97
CA GLY A 159 -6.04 14.47 -14.33
C GLY A 159 -4.97 13.41 -14.41
N GLU A 160 -4.29 13.36 -15.52
CA GLU A 160 -3.13 12.50 -15.72
C GLU A 160 -2.00 12.88 -14.75
N VAL A 161 -1.24 11.87 -14.26
CA VAL A 161 -0.26 12.07 -13.18
C VAL A 161 0.77 13.13 -13.53
N SER A 162 1.34 13.10 -14.74
CA SER A 162 2.37 14.04 -15.15
C SER A 162 1.85 15.49 -15.26
N GLU A 163 0.60 15.67 -15.69
CA GLU A 163 -0.03 16.98 -15.77
C GLU A 163 -0.27 17.58 -14.38
N VAL A 164 -0.90 16.80 -13.47
CA VAL A 164 -1.21 17.25 -12.13
C VAL A 164 0.06 17.49 -11.29
N VAL A 165 1.08 16.64 -11.43
CA VAL A 165 2.38 16.85 -10.78
C VAL A 165 3.08 18.10 -11.35
N GLY A 166 3.00 18.32 -12.67
CA GLY A 166 3.52 19.52 -13.30
C GLY A 166 2.84 20.82 -12.83
N GLU A 167 1.53 20.78 -12.56
CA GLU A 167 0.81 21.90 -11.96
C GLU A 167 1.18 22.14 -10.49
N TYR A 168 1.48 21.06 -9.75
CA TYR A 168 1.82 21.11 -8.33
C TYR A 168 3.27 21.51 -8.05
N GLU A 169 4.25 20.92 -8.74
CA GLU A 169 5.69 21.10 -8.50
C GLU A 169 6.43 21.87 -9.59
N GLY A 170 5.79 22.07 -10.74
CA GLY A 170 6.35 22.78 -11.89
C GLY A 170 6.49 21.91 -13.15
N PRO A 171 6.52 22.53 -14.33
CA PRO A 171 6.47 21.84 -15.62
C PRO A 171 7.65 20.88 -15.86
N GLU A 172 8.84 21.19 -15.33
CA GLU A 172 10.02 20.34 -15.45
C GLU A 172 9.84 19.00 -14.72
N VAL A 173 9.16 19.01 -13.56
CA VAL A 173 8.84 17.81 -12.80
C VAL A 173 7.76 16.99 -13.50
N GLY A 174 6.79 17.66 -14.12
CA GLY A 174 5.77 17.02 -14.94
C GLY A 174 6.37 16.28 -16.15
N GLU A 175 7.35 16.88 -16.84
CA GLU A 175 8.10 16.21 -17.92
C GLU A 175 8.89 15.00 -17.42
N TYR A 176 9.58 15.14 -16.29
CA TYR A 176 10.30 14.02 -15.66
C TYR A 176 9.37 12.83 -15.34
N VAL A 177 8.20 13.11 -14.78
CA VAL A 177 7.18 12.07 -14.48
C VAL A 177 6.67 11.41 -15.76
N ARG A 178 6.49 12.16 -16.84
CA ARG A 178 6.07 11.63 -18.14
C ARG A 178 7.13 10.67 -18.71
N ASP A 179 8.39 11.10 -18.72
CA ASP A 179 9.51 10.28 -19.21
C ASP A 179 9.67 8.99 -18.42
N LEU A 180 9.47 9.05 -17.09
CA LEU A 180 9.48 7.85 -16.23
C LEU A 180 8.37 6.88 -16.63
N ARG A 181 7.15 7.36 -16.83
CA ARG A 181 6.01 6.52 -17.22
C ARG A 181 6.26 5.80 -18.54
N GLU A 182 6.73 6.51 -19.55
CA GLU A 182 7.06 5.93 -20.86
C GLU A 182 8.12 4.83 -20.76
N ARG A 183 9.11 4.97 -19.89
CA ARG A 183 10.11 3.93 -19.64
C ARG A 183 9.48 2.67 -19.00
N PHE A 184 8.64 2.83 -17.99
CA PHE A 184 7.98 1.69 -17.34
C PHE A 184 7.00 0.98 -18.28
N GLU A 185 6.25 1.69 -19.11
CA GLU A 185 5.34 1.09 -20.09
C GLU A 185 6.11 0.30 -21.16
N ASN A 186 7.29 0.77 -21.58
CA ASN A 186 8.13 0.08 -22.54
C ASN A 186 8.82 -1.17 -21.97
N GLU A 187 9.19 -1.17 -20.69
CA GLU A 187 9.75 -2.32 -20.00
C GLU A 187 8.71 -3.45 -19.83
N ASP A 188 7.45 -3.10 -19.50
CA ASP A 188 6.35 -4.06 -19.39
C ASP A 188 5.98 -4.73 -20.75
N THR A 189 6.14 -4.02 -21.87
CA THR A 189 5.86 -4.55 -23.21
C THR A 189 6.98 -5.43 -23.77
N SER A 190 8.22 -5.29 -23.28
CA SER A 190 9.39 -6.05 -23.75
C SER A 190 9.64 -7.36 -22.98
N GLY A 191 8.86 -7.63 -21.93
CA GLY A 191 8.99 -8.81 -21.07
C GLY A 191 8.01 -9.95 -21.38
N ASN A 192 7.30 -9.92 -22.52
CA ASN A 192 6.30 -10.96 -22.91
C ASN A 192 6.84 -11.85 -24.04
#